data_b60e70412aced58942f179cb4b279f97
#
_entry.id   b60e70412aced58942f179cb4b279f97
#
_cell.length_a   1.000
_cell.length_b   1.000
_cell.length_c   1.000
_cell.angle_alpha   90.00
_cell.angle_beta   90.00
_cell.angle_gamma   90.00
#
_symmetry.space_group_name_H-M   'P 1'
#
loop_
_entity.id
_entity.type
_entity.pdbx_description
1 polymer ?
#
loop_
_entity_poly.entity_id
_entity_poly.type
_entity_poly.pdbx_seq_one_letter_code
_entity_poly.pdbx_strand_id
1 'polypeptide(L)'
;MADASYPDDLRYHPEHDWARIDGEEATFGITWYAQDSLGEVVFYDPPEVGATIAKDAAYAEVESVKAVSDVIAPLSGEVVAVNEGLADAPERVNDDPYGEGWLVRVRLTDQAEVEGLLGAADYRDLLDS
;
A
#
# COMPACT_ATOMS: atom_id res chain seq x y z
N MET A 1 1.24 11.26 -15.46
CA MET A 1 0.82 9.94 -14.95
C MET A 1 2.00 8.98 -15.01
N ALA A 2 2.21 8.21 -13.93
CA ALA A 2 3.29 7.24 -13.90
C ALA A 2 3.00 6.08 -14.85
N ASP A 3 4.04 5.55 -15.48
CA ASP A 3 3.91 4.33 -16.27
C ASP A 3 3.70 3.14 -15.34
N ALA A 4 3.02 2.12 -15.83
CA ALA A 4 2.84 0.88 -15.07
C ALA A 4 4.21 0.32 -14.69
N SER A 5 4.47 0.21 -13.39
CA SER A 5 5.73 -0.32 -12.92
C SER A 5 5.51 -1.11 -11.64
N TYR A 6 6.36 -2.12 -11.45
CA TYR A 6 6.30 -2.98 -10.28
C TYR A 6 7.75 -3.23 -9.84
N PRO A 7 8.29 -2.33 -8.97
CA PRO A 7 9.70 -2.40 -8.57
C PRO A 7 10.08 -3.75 -7.98
N ASP A 8 11.27 -4.23 -8.34
CA ASP A 8 11.75 -5.55 -7.90
C ASP A 8 12.18 -5.58 -6.43
N ASP A 9 12.39 -4.41 -5.83
CA ASP A 9 12.82 -4.32 -4.43
C ASP A 9 11.65 -4.27 -3.44
N LEU A 10 10.42 -4.39 -3.96
CA LEU A 10 9.21 -4.40 -3.12
C LEU A 10 8.62 -5.81 -3.05
N ARG A 11 7.76 -6.02 -2.07
CA ARG A 11 6.93 -7.21 -1.97
C ARG A 11 5.48 -6.82 -2.22
N TYR A 12 4.67 -7.76 -2.68
CA TYR A 12 3.31 -7.47 -3.13
C TYR A 12 2.30 -8.42 -2.50
N HIS A 13 1.13 -7.87 -2.17
CA HIS A 13 0.00 -8.63 -1.67
C HIS A 13 -0.98 -8.85 -2.83
N PRO A 14 -1.65 -10.04 -2.89
CA PRO A 14 -2.62 -10.31 -3.97
C PRO A 14 -3.76 -9.30 -4.08
N GLU A 15 -4.05 -8.56 -3.01
CA GLU A 15 -5.09 -7.53 -3.01
C GLU A 15 -4.56 -6.17 -3.49
N HIS A 16 -3.36 -6.17 -4.13
CA HIS A 16 -2.80 -5.01 -4.83
C HIS A 16 -2.23 -3.94 -3.88
N ASP A 17 -1.57 -4.41 -2.84
CA ASP A 17 -0.80 -3.56 -1.93
C ASP A 17 0.68 -3.90 -2.07
N TRP A 18 1.54 -2.94 -1.77
CA TRP A 18 2.98 -3.18 -1.75
C TRP A 18 3.54 -2.94 -0.35
N ALA A 19 4.68 -3.56 -0.08
CA ALA A 19 5.43 -3.35 1.15
C ALA A 19 6.90 -3.18 0.83
N ARG A 20 7.51 -2.13 1.39
CA ARG A 20 8.95 -1.93 1.32
C ARG A 20 9.51 -2.26 2.69
N ILE A 21 10.31 -3.32 2.76
CA ILE A 21 10.84 -3.82 4.03
C ILE A 21 12.15 -3.11 4.35
N ASP A 22 12.26 -2.60 5.57
CA ASP A 22 13.46 -1.91 6.04
C ASP A 22 13.72 -2.35 7.48
N GLY A 23 14.45 -3.46 7.64
CA GLY A 23 14.71 -4.04 8.96
C GLY A 23 13.41 -4.50 9.62
N GLU A 24 13.10 -3.93 10.77
CA GLU A 24 11.91 -4.29 11.55
C GLU A 24 10.70 -3.46 11.15
N GLU A 25 10.87 -2.51 10.23
CA GLU A 25 9.77 -1.65 9.76
C GLU A 25 9.47 -1.91 8.30
N ALA A 26 8.30 -1.49 7.88
CA ALA A 26 7.90 -1.55 6.48
C ALA A 26 7.03 -0.34 6.15
N THR A 27 7.10 0.09 4.90
CA THR A 27 6.22 1.12 4.36
C THR A 27 5.23 0.44 3.44
N PHE A 28 3.95 0.80 3.55
CA PHE A 28 2.88 0.20 2.74
C PHE A 28 2.27 1.24 1.82
N GLY A 29 1.76 0.76 0.70
CA GLY A 29 0.97 1.58 -0.21
C GLY A 29 0.17 0.70 -1.14
N ILE A 30 -0.49 1.30 -2.13
CA ILE A 30 -1.21 0.54 -3.15
C ILE A 30 -0.39 0.53 -4.43
N THR A 31 -0.54 -0.54 -5.23
CA THR A 31 0.26 -0.72 -6.44
C THR A 31 -0.25 0.19 -7.57
N TRP A 32 0.54 0.27 -8.64
CA TRP A 32 0.12 0.99 -9.84
C TRP A 32 -1.22 0.46 -10.35
N TYR A 33 -1.38 -0.87 -10.35
CA TYR A 33 -2.64 -1.49 -10.78
C TYR A 33 -3.82 -1.01 -9.94
N ALA A 34 -3.64 -0.95 -8.61
CA ALA A 34 -4.71 -0.53 -7.71
C ALA A 34 -5.13 0.91 -7.96
N GLN A 35 -4.17 1.83 -8.11
CA GLN A 35 -4.51 3.23 -8.34
C GLN A 35 -5.14 3.43 -9.72
N ASP A 36 -4.71 2.65 -10.71
CA ASP A 36 -5.28 2.72 -12.04
C ASP A 36 -6.75 2.28 -12.04
N SER A 37 -7.03 1.20 -11.31
CA SER A 37 -8.40 0.69 -11.18
C SER A 37 -9.31 1.64 -10.41
N LEU A 38 -8.78 2.32 -9.39
CA LEU A 38 -9.52 3.29 -8.59
C LEU A 38 -9.84 4.57 -9.36
N GLY A 39 -8.90 5.01 -10.21
CA GLY A 39 -8.99 6.31 -10.82
C GLY A 39 -8.44 7.39 -9.89
N GLU A 40 -8.79 8.63 -10.13
CA GLU A 40 -8.23 9.77 -9.39
C GLU A 40 -8.60 9.72 -7.91
N VAL A 41 -7.60 9.64 -7.05
CA VAL A 41 -7.78 9.60 -5.60
C VAL A 41 -8.04 11.02 -5.10
N VAL A 42 -9.11 11.19 -4.34
CA VAL A 42 -9.53 12.49 -3.82
C VAL A 42 -9.48 12.59 -2.30
N PHE A 43 -9.39 11.44 -1.62
CA PHE A 43 -9.34 11.42 -0.16
C PHE A 43 -8.69 10.13 0.34
N TYR A 44 -7.86 10.25 1.37
CA TYR A 44 -7.25 9.13 2.06
C TYR A 44 -7.63 9.20 3.53
N ASP A 45 -8.24 8.14 4.05
CA ASP A 45 -8.64 8.04 5.45
C ASP A 45 -7.64 7.11 6.16
N PRO A 46 -6.61 7.67 6.83
CA PRO A 46 -5.55 6.88 7.43
C PRO A 46 -5.95 6.27 8.77
N PRO A 47 -5.24 5.21 9.21
CA PRO A 47 -5.37 4.74 10.58
C PRO A 47 -4.68 5.72 11.52
N GLU A 48 -4.86 5.53 12.82
CA GLU A 48 -4.17 6.34 13.82
C GLU A 48 -2.79 5.77 14.09
N VAL A 49 -1.82 6.64 14.36
CA VAL A 49 -0.51 6.21 14.81
C VAL A 49 -0.70 5.48 16.14
N GLY A 50 -0.06 4.32 16.27
CA GLY A 50 -0.22 3.45 17.45
C GLY A 50 -1.23 2.34 17.24
N ALA A 51 -2.04 2.40 16.18
CA ALA A 51 -3.00 1.34 15.90
C ALA A 51 -2.28 0.06 15.50
N THR A 52 -2.86 -1.08 15.89
CA THR A 52 -2.37 -2.39 15.47
C THR A 52 -3.15 -2.81 14.23
N ILE A 53 -2.43 -3.25 13.21
CA ILE A 53 -3.04 -3.73 11.98
C ILE A 53 -2.64 -5.18 11.75
N ALA A 54 -3.53 -5.94 11.12
CA ALA A 54 -3.34 -7.38 10.89
C ALA A 54 -3.28 -7.66 9.40
N LYS A 55 -2.37 -8.55 9.01
CA LYS A 55 -2.26 -9.00 7.63
C LYS A 55 -3.62 -9.47 7.12
N ASP A 56 -3.93 -9.12 5.89
CA ASP A 56 -5.16 -9.49 5.17
C ASP A 56 -6.41 -8.74 5.63
N ALA A 57 -6.29 -7.85 6.61
CA ALA A 57 -7.43 -7.06 7.09
C ALA A 57 -7.33 -5.63 6.58
N ALA A 58 -8.48 -4.97 6.44
CA ALA A 58 -8.50 -3.56 6.04
C ALA A 58 -7.93 -2.69 7.16
N TYR A 59 -7.07 -1.72 6.81
CA TYR A 59 -6.51 -0.82 7.81
C TYR A 59 -6.78 0.66 7.48
N ALA A 60 -7.26 0.95 6.28
CA ALA A 60 -7.50 2.32 5.84
C ALA A 60 -8.50 2.31 4.70
N GLU A 61 -8.91 3.49 4.25
CA GLU A 61 -9.75 3.64 3.07
C GLU A 61 -9.17 4.70 2.15
N VAL A 62 -9.38 4.50 0.85
CA VAL A 62 -9.01 5.46 -0.17
C VAL A 62 -10.26 5.76 -0.99
N GLU A 63 -10.58 7.04 -1.16
CA GLU A 63 -11.74 7.44 -1.93
C GLU A 63 -11.29 8.07 -3.25
N SER A 64 -11.87 7.60 -4.34
CA SER A 64 -11.62 8.17 -5.66
C SER A 64 -12.87 8.86 -6.16
N VAL A 65 -12.78 9.48 -7.33
CA VAL A 65 -13.92 10.15 -7.94
C VAL A 65 -15.06 9.21 -8.25
N LYS A 66 -14.82 7.90 -8.29
CA LYS A 66 -15.84 6.91 -8.67
C LYS A 66 -16.15 5.87 -7.60
N ALA A 67 -15.32 5.72 -6.56
CA ALA A 67 -15.51 4.63 -5.60
C ALA A 67 -14.77 4.88 -4.28
N VAL A 68 -15.17 4.13 -3.25
CA VAL A 68 -14.43 4.04 -1.98
C VAL A 68 -13.90 2.62 -1.88
N SER A 69 -12.64 2.46 -1.53
CA SER A 69 -12.01 1.16 -1.46
C SER A 69 -11.28 0.99 -0.13
N ASP A 70 -11.43 -0.20 0.47
CA ASP A 70 -10.62 -0.58 1.62
C ASP A 70 -9.20 -0.86 1.16
N VAL A 71 -8.23 -0.51 2.02
CA VAL A 71 -6.83 -0.84 1.78
C VAL A 71 -6.47 -1.98 2.73
N ILE A 72 -5.94 -3.06 2.16
CA ILE A 72 -5.66 -4.29 2.90
C ILE A 72 -4.21 -4.31 3.34
N ALA A 73 -3.98 -4.70 4.60
CA ALA A 73 -2.62 -4.74 5.15
C ALA A 73 -1.85 -5.92 4.56
N PRO A 74 -0.68 -5.68 3.97
CA PRO A 74 0.13 -6.79 3.46
C PRO A 74 0.84 -7.56 4.58
N LEU A 75 1.04 -6.92 5.72
CA LEU A 75 1.76 -7.50 6.87
C LEU A 75 1.15 -6.96 8.16
N SER A 76 1.36 -7.70 9.25
CA SER A 76 0.89 -7.27 10.58
C SER A 76 1.91 -6.35 11.23
N GLY A 77 1.43 -5.35 11.96
CA GLY A 77 2.32 -4.44 12.66
C GLY A 77 1.59 -3.34 13.39
N GLU A 78 2.38 -2.46 13.99
CA GLU A 78 1.88 -1.27 14.68
C GLU A 78 2.21 -0.04 13.83
N VAL A 79 1.22 0.82 13.59
CA VAL A 79 1.41 2.02 12.78
C VAL A 79 2.31 2.99 13.54
N VAL A 80 3.44 3.35 12.92
CA VAL A 80 4.38 4.31 13.51
C VAL A 80 4.35 5.65 12.80
N ALA A 81 3.83 5.70 11.57
CA ALA A 81 3.67 6.96 10.82
C ALA A 81 2.61 6.82 9.75
N VAL A 82 1.95 7.91 9.43
CA VAL A 82 1.03 8.00 8.28
C VAL A 82 1.50 9.14 7.39
N ASN A 83 1.19 9.05 6.09
CA ASN A 83 1.61 10.08 5.13
C ASN A 83 0.64 11.26 5.19
N GLU A 84 0.97 12.25 6.00
CA GLU A 84 0.12 13.40 6.20
C GLU A 84 0.03 14.30 4.96
N GLY A 85 1.01 14.20 4.06
CA GLY A 85 0.99 14.96 2.81
C GLY A 85 -0.17 14.61 1.90
N LEU A 86 -0.76 13.43 2.09
CA LEU A 86 -1.91 13.01 1.28
C LEU A 86 -3.20 13.72 1.68
N ALA A 87 -3.25 14.35 2.85
CA ALA A 87 -4.42 15.15 3.22
C ALA A 87 -4.59 16.34 2.29
N ASP A 88 -3.47 16.96 1.89
CA ASP A 88 -3.47 18.13 0.99
C ASP A 88 -3.34 17.73 -0.48
N ALA A 89 -2.73 16.58 -0.76
CA ALA A 89 -2.40 16.17 -2.12
C ALA A 89 -2.64 14.67 -2.31
N PRO A 90 -3.90 14.21 -2.21
CA PRO A 90 -4.20 12.78 -2.34
C PRO A 90 -3.87 12.22 -3.73
N GLU A 91 -3.79 13.07 -4.75
CA GLU A 91 -3.45 12.65 -6.11
C GLU A 91 -2.02 12.09 -6.21
N ARG A 92 -1.19 12.28 -5.18
CA ARG A 92 0.15 11.68 -5.16
C ARG A 92 0.10 10.16 -5.19
N VAL A 93 -0.99 9.57 -4.70
CA VAL A 93 -1.19 8.12 -4.78
C VAL A 93 -1.23 7.67 -6.24
N ASN A 94 -1.83 8.48 -7.11
CA ASN A 94 -1.88 8.19 -8.54
C ASN A 94 -0.56 8.49 -9.24
N ASP A 95 0.05 9.63 -8.90
CA ASP A 95 1.23 10.12 -9.60
C ASP A 95 2.49 9.36 -9.24
N ASP A 96 2.60 8.91 -8.00
CA ASP A 96 3.81 8.26 -7.50
C ASP A 96 3.47 7.24 -6.41
N PRO A 97 2.78 6.15 -6.77
CA PRO A 97 2.27 5.20 -5.78
C PRO A 97 3.35 4.53 -4.93
N TYR A 98 4.58 4.44 -5.43
CA TYR A 98 5.68 3.79 -4.71
C TYR A 98 6.60 4.78 -3.98
N GLY A 99 6.39 6.07 -4.16
CA GLY A 99 7.19 7.12 -3.54
C GLY A 99 6.33 8.03 -2.70
N GLU A 100 6.04 9.23 -3.21
CA GLU A 100 5.29 10.25 -2.46
C GLU A 100 3.88 9.78 -2.06
N GLY A 101 3.35 8.78 -2.75
CA GLY A 101 2.02 8.23 -2.48
C GLY A 101 1.98 7.11 -1.45
N TRP A 102 3.05 6.91 -0.68
CA TRP A 102 3.04 5.90 0.38
C TRP A 102 1.92 6.21 1.39
N LEU A 103 1.39 5.17 2.03
CA LEU A 103 0.24 5.33 2.94
C LEU A 103 0.65 5.33 4.41
N VAL A 104 1.31 4.27 4.87
CA VAL A 104 1.68 4.13 6.28
C VAL A 104 3.06 3.51 6.41
N ARG A 105 3.70 3.73 7.57
CA ARG A 105 4.87 3.00 7.99
C ARG A 105 4.51 2.23 9.25
N VAL A 106 4.91 0.97 9.32
CA VAL A 106 4.58 0.12 10.45
C VAL A 106 5.83 -0.55 11.01
N ARG A 107 5.80 -0.85 12.30
CA ARG A 107 6.78 -1.73 12.93
C ARG A 107 6.20 -3.13 12.86
N LEU A 108 6.91 -4.05 12.19
CA LEU A 108 6.42 -5.40 11.95
C LEU A 108 6.38 -6.20 13.26
N THR A 109 5.29 -6.93 13.47
CA THR A 109 5.14 -7.80 14.64
C THR A 109 5.40 -9.26 14.31
N ASP A 110 5.40 -9.62 13.02
CA ASP A 110 5.68 -10.99 12.58
C ASP A 110 6.40 -10.95 11.24
N GLN A 111 7.72 -10.91 11.28
CA GLN A 111 8.53 -10.81 10.06
C GLN A 111 8.45 -12.06 9.19
N ALA A 112 8.00 -13.19 9.74
CA ALA A 112 7.84 -14.40 8.94
C ALA A 112 6.75 -14.22 7.86
N GLU A 113 5.82 -13.31 8.06
CA GLU A 113 4.77 -13.03 7.07
C GLU A 113 5.33 -12.50 5.74
N VAL A 114 6.52 -11.90 5.77
CA VAL A 114 7.14 -11.34 4.56
C VAL A 114 7.34 -12.42 3.50
N GLU A 115 7.66 -13.65 3.93
CA GLU A 115 7.91 -14.75 3.00
C GLU A 115 6.66 -15.18 2.25
N GLY A 116 5.48 -14.85 2.77
CA GLY A 116 4.22 -15.16 2.10
C GLY A 116 3.82 -14.15 1.04
N LEU A 117 4.54 -13.04 0.92
CA LEU A 117 4.24 -12.02 -0.07
C LEU A 117 4.88 -12.38 -1.42
N LEU A 118 4.36 -11.79 -2.49
CA LEU A 118 4.83 -12.04 -3.84
C LEU A 118 5.99 -11.11 -4.17
N GLY A 119 6.94 -11.60 -4.97
CA GLY A 119 7.90 -10.72 -5.63
C GLY A 119 7.25 -10.08 -6.85
N ALA A 120 7.97 -9.17 -7.49
CA ALA A 120 7.43 -8.44 -8.64
C ALA A 120 7.03 -9.36 -9.79
N ALA A 121 7.85 -10.38 -10.10
CA ALA A 121 7.54 -11.28 -11.21
C ALA A 121 6.27 -12.07 -10.94
N ASP A 122 6.11 -12.59 -9.73
CA ASP A 122 4.92 -13.36 -9.36
C ASP A 122 3.67 -12.47 -9.34
N TYR A 123 3.82 -11.23 -8.91
CA TYR A 123 2.71 -10.28 -8.89
C TYR A 123 2.27 -9.95 -10.33
N ARG A 124 3.23 -9.75 -11.25
CA ARG A 124 2.90 -9.51 -12.66
C ARG A 124 2.16 -10.69 -13.25
N ASP A 125 2.57 -11.92 -12.90
CA ASP A 125 1.88 -13.12 -13.36
C ASP A 125 0.44 -13.15 -12.86
N LEU A 126 0.22 -12.74 -11.62
CA LEU A 126 -1.11 -12.64 -11.04
C LEU A 126 -1.99 -11.67 -11.84
N LEU A 127 -1.44 -10.53 -12.25
CA LEU A 127 -2.19 -9.53 -13.01
C LEU A 127 -2.56 -10.02 -14.41
N ASP A 128 -1.75 -10.89 -14.98
CA ASP A 128 -1.96 -11.41 -16.33
C ASP A 128 -2.88 -12.63 -16.37
N SER A 129 -3.26 -13.18 -15.24
CA SER A 129 -4.05 -14.41 -15.17
C SER A 129 -5.56 -14.17 -15.28
#